data_cb8419556a2d77fd614ebc598ffdd0ae
#
_entry.id   cb8419556a2d77fd614ebc598ffdd0ae
#
_cell.length_a   1.000
_cell.length_b   1.000
_cell.length_c   1.000
_cell.angle_alpha   90.00
_cell.angle_beta   90.00
_cell.angle_gamma   90.00
#
_symmetry.space_group_name_H-M   'P 1'
#
loop_
_entity.id
_entity.type
_entity.pdbx_description
1 polymer ?
#
loop_
_entity_poly.entity_id
_entity_poly.type
_entity_poly.pdbx_seq_one_letter_code
_entity_poly.pdbx_strand_id
1 'polypeptide(L)'
;ETRRAYALSLDGLRVPAGRVVAGDAAQAALRAGRDCAMLLASAEAAGGIAGALDVIVDYLNTRTAFGRKIGGYQSLKHACAEILMGLERSRSHLYHAATLLGAGEEAELALRMARVESGEAFAFAGDRAVQFHGGFGFTWDCDAQLYLRRALWLQYVYGDGAHHRARLGELLFGQAAAAAQGAALA
;
A
#
# COMPACT_ATOMS: atom_id res chain seq x y z
N GLU A 1 -6.18 -0.34 16.37
CA GLU A 1 -4.90 -0.12 15.71
C GLU A 1 -3.83 -1.00 16.34
N THR A 2 -3.04 -1.70 15.53
CA THR A 2 -2.01 -2.64 15.99
C THR A 2 -0.65 -1.98 16.25
N ARG A 3 -0.49 -0.68 15.94
CA ARG A 3 0.72 0.10 16.17
C ARG A 3 0.47 1.27 17.11
N ARG A 4 1.41 1.49 18.03
CA ARG A 4 1.41 2.65 18.91
C ARG A 4 2.09 3.81 18.18
N ALA A 5 1.50 5.01 18.25
CA ALA A 5 2.09 6.26 17.80
C ALA A 5 2.39 7.14 19.02
N TYR A 6 3.51 7.86 18.97
CA TYR A 6 3.96 8.73 20.05
C TYR A 6 4.30 10.10 19.49
N ALA A 7 4.02 11.14 20.25
CA ALA A 7 4.58 12.46 20.03
C ALA A 7 5.98 12.52 20.62
N LEU A 8 6.95 13.04 19.86
CA LEU A 8 8.32 13.22 20.32
C LEU A 8 8.60 14.72 20.39
N SER A 9 8.94 15.23 21.59
CA SER A 9 9.47 16.59 21.75
C SER A 9 10.99 16.53 21.72
N LEU A 10 11.59 17.41 20.90
CA LEU A 10 13.04 17.57 20.78
C LEU A 10 13.52 18.90 21.38
N ASP A 11 12.66 19.58 22.12
CA ASP A 11 12.95 20.89 22.71
C ASP A 11 14.14 20.79 23.69
N GLY A 12 15.13 21.64 23.47
CA GLY A 12 16.35 21.67 24.29
C GLY A 12 17.34 20.51 24.05
N LEU A 13 17.06 19.59 23.11
CA LEU A 13 17.98 18.53 22.73
C LEU A 13 19.23 19.13 22.06
N ARG A 14 20.41 18.87 22.65
CA ARG A 14 21.69 19.23 22.05
C ARG A 14 22.33 18.01 21.39
N VAL A 15 22.57 18.09 20.08
CA VAL A 15 23.22 17.04 19.32
C VAL A 15 24.64 17.47 18.97
N PRO A 16 25.68 16.68 19.33
CA PRO A 16 27.07 16.97 18.93
C PRO A 16 27.20 17.05 17.41
N ALA A 17 27.97 17.99 16.89
CA ALA A 17 28.15 18.20 15.45
C ALA A 17 28.55 16.94 14.68
N GLY A 18 29.37 16.08 15.26
CA GLY A 18 29.76 14.79 14.65
C GLY A 18 28.66 13.73 14.54
N ARG A 19 27.47 14.00 15.08
CA ARG A 19 26.27 13.16 14.95
C ARG A 19 25.19 13.77 14.04
N VAL A 20 25.53 14.89 13.38
CA VAL A 20 24.63 15.58 12.48
C VAL A 20 25.04 15.29 11.04
N VAL A 21 24.10 14.74 10.29
CA VAL A 21 24.22 14.66 8.81
C VAL A 21 23.49 15.84 8.22
N ALA A 22 24.10 16.63 7.36
CA ALA A 22 23.54 17.83 6.78
C ALA A 22 23.77 17.91 5.27
N GLY A 23 23.12 18.87 4.61
CA GLY A 23 23.28 19.13 3.17
C GLY A 23 22.79 17.93 2.32
N ASP A 24 23.47 17.72 1.18
CA ASP A 24 23.08 16.70 0.18
C ASP A 24 23.13 15.27 0.74
N ALA A 25 24.04 14.99 1.66
CA ALA A 25 24.13 13.68 2.31
C ALA A 25 22.89 13.39 3.17
N ALA A 26 22.33 14.40 3.87
CA ALA A 26 21.09 14.24 4.64
C ALA A 26 19.91 14.00 3.69
N GLN A 27 19.82 14.76 2.59
CA GLN A 27 18.76 14.59 1.59
C GLN A 27 18.82 13.21 0.93
N ALA A 28 20.01 12.71 0.61
CA ALA A 28 20.20 11.38 0.05
C ALA A 28 19.76 10.28 1.04
N ALA A 29 20.16 10.39 2.31
CA ALA A 29 19.77 9.44 3.35
C ALA A 29 18.26 9.43 3.59
N LEU A 30 17.61 10.60 3.61
CA LEU A 30 16.14 10.71 3.76
C LEU A 30 15.41 10.10 2.58
N ARG A 31 15.88 10.33 1.34
CA ARG A 31 15.31 9.71 0.15
C ARG A 31 15.42 8.19 0.23
N ALA A 32 16.63 7.66 0.48
CA ALA A 32 16.84 6.22 0.59
C ALA A 32 15.97 5.59 1.70
N GLY A 33 15.86 6.23 2.85
CA GLY A 33 15.00 5.79 3.95
C GLY A 33 13.52 5.77 3.58
N ARG A 34 13.03 6.82 2.89
CA ARG A 34 11.66 6.88 2.38
C ARG A 34 11.38 5.78 1.36
N ASP A 35 12.28 5.57 0.42
CA ASP A 35 12.12 4.60 -0.66
C ASP A 35 12.07 3.16 -0.10
N CYS A 36 12.95 2.85 0.85
CA CYS A 36 12.92 1.60 1.60
C CYS A 36 11.60 1.44 2.37
N ALA A 37 11.14 2.48 3.04
CA ALA A 37 9.89 2.46 3.80
C ALA A 37 8.66 2.27 2.91
N MET A 38 8.61 2.88 1.71
CA MET A 38 7.56 2.67 0.72
C MET A 38 7.54 1.23 0.21
N LEU A 39 8.72 0.65 -0.08
CA LEU A 39 8.84 -0.75 -0.49
C LEU A 39 8.30 -1.69 0.59
N LEU A 40 8.72 -1.52 1.84
CA LEU A 40 8.28 -2.34 2.97
C LEU A 40 6.77 -2.20 3.23
N ALA A 41 6.21 -1.00 3.10
CA ALA A 41 4.77 -0.78 3.23
C ALA A 41 3.98 -1.47 2.11
N SER A 42 4.51 -1.51 0.88
CA SER A 42 3.90 -2.25 -0.23
C SER A 42 3.99 -3.77 -0.02
N ALA A 43 5.10 -4.26 0.55
CA ALA A 43 5.26 -5.67 0.91
C ALA A 43 4.28 -6.09 2.00
N GLU A 44 4.12 -5.25 3.04
CA GLU A 44 3.14 -5.47 4.10
C GLU A 44 1.71 -5.51 3.53
N ALA A 45 1.37 -4.59 2.62
CA ALA A 45 0.06 -4.57 1.97
C ALA A 45 -0.19 -5.85 1.15
N ALA A 46 0.79 -6.30 0.35
CA ALA A 46 0.68 -7.54 -0.42
C ALA A 46 0.48 -8.77 0.48
N GLY A 47 1.22 -8.86 1.60
CA GLY A 47 1.01 -9.88 2.62
C GLY A 47 -0.38 -9.79 3.27
N GLY A 48 -0.85 -8.57 3.54
CA GLY A 48 -2.19 -8.32 4.08
C GLY A 48 -3.32 -8.75 3.14
N ILE A 49 -3.18 -8.52 1.82
CA ILE A 49 -4.14 -8.98 0.82
C ILE A 49 -4.22 -10.51 0.82
N ALA A 50 -3.06 -11.18 0.83
CA ALA A 50 -3.00 -12.65 0.87
C ALA A 50 -3.69 -13.21 2.11
N GLY A 51 -3.34 -12.70 3.31
CA GLY A 51 -3.97 -13.13 4.54
C GLY A 51 -5.48 -12.85 4.61
N ALA A 52 -5.93 -11.68 4.10
CA ALA A 52 -7.34 -11.37 4.02
C ALA A 52 -8.09 -12.34 3.09
N LEU A 53 -7.50 -12.70 1.94
CA LEU A 53 -8.08 -13.66 1.01
C LEU A 53 -8.21 -15.05 1.65
N ASP A 54 -7.19 -15.50 2.38
CA ASP A 54 -7.21 -16.81 3.07
C ASP A 54 -8.36 -16.86 4.10
N VAL A 55 -8.51 -15.84 4.94
CA VAL A 55 -9.58 -15.72 5.94
C VAL A 55 -10.96 -15.69 5.27
N ILE A 56 -11.10 -14.95 4.15
CA ILE A 56 -12.33 -14.93 3.36
C ILE A 56 -12.67 -16.31 2.85
N VAL A 57 -11.74 -16.97 2.16
CA VAL A 57 -11.97 -18.28 1.51
C VAL A 57 -12.34 -19.34 2.54
N ASP A 58 -11.66 -19.35 3.68
CA ASP A 58 -11.99 -20.28 4.78
C ASP A 58 -13.42 -20.09 5.27
N TYR A 59 -13.81 -18.83 5.56
CA TYR A 59 -15.16 -18.51 6.00
C TYR A 59 -16.22 -18.87 4.95
N LEU A 60 -15.98 -18.56 3.68
CA LEU A 60 -16.89 -18.87 2.57
C LEU A 60 -17.12 -20.40 2.41
N ASN A 61 -16.12 -21.20 2.74
CA ASN A 61 -16.18 -22.66 2.68
C ASN A 61 -16.80 -23.29 3.94
N THR A 62 -16.89 -22.57 5.05
CA THR A 62 -17.43 -23.07 6.31
C THR A 62 -18.85 -22.61 6.56
N ARG A 63 -19.16 -21.35 6.32
CA ARG A 63 -20.46 -20.73 6.58
C ARG A 63 -21.56 -21.25 5.66
N THR A 64 -22.67 -21.67 6.24
CA THR A 64 -23.88 -22.07 5.51
C THR A 64 -24.96 -21.01 5.67
N ALA A 65 -25.57 -20.58 4.58
CA ALA A 65 -26.74 -19.72 4.54
C ALA A 65 -27.60 -20.07 3.31
N PHE A 66 -28.91 -19.91 3.43
CA PHE A 66 -29.87 -20.25 2.37
C PHE A 66 -29.72 -21.69 1.83
N GLY A 67 -29.46 -22.65 2.73
CA GLY A 67 -29.37 -24.07 2.43
C GLY A 67 -28.07 -24.56 1.81
N ARG A 68 -27.04 -23.71 1.64
CA ARG A 68 -25.74 -24.12 1.07
C ARG A 68 -24.58 -23.31 1.64
N LYS A 69 -23.34 -23.78 1.39
CA LYS A 69 -22.13 -22.99 1.68
C LYS A 69 -22.16 -21.68 0.89
N ILE A 70 -21.84 -20.57 1.56
CA ILE A 70 -21.92 -19.24 0.93
C ILE A 70 -20.89 -19.04 -0.17
N GLY A 71 -19.76 -19.75 -0.15
CA GLY A 71 -18.77 -19.80 -1.25
C GLY A 71 -19.32 -20.36 -2.57
N GLY A 72 -20.52 -20.97 -2.57
CA GLY A 72 -21.23 -21.37 -3.77
C GLY A 72 -21.86 -20.22 -4.57
N TYR A 73 -21.98 -19.01 -3.97
CA TYR A 73 -22.56 -17.83 -4.64
C TYR A 73 -21.56 -17.14 -5.54
N GLN A 74 -21.96 -16.91 -6.80
CA GLN A 74 -21.07 -16.36 -7.84
C GLN A 74 -20.56 -14.96 -7.51
N SER A 75 -21.38 -14.11 -6.92
CA SER A 75 -20.99 -12.76 -6.51
C SER A 75 -19.83 -12.73 -5.52
N LEU A 76 -19.76 -13.71 -4.61
CA LEU A 76 -18.64 -13.84 -3.67
C LEU A 76 -17.37 -14.38 -4.35
N LYS A 77 -17.54 -15.34 -5.28
CA LYS A 77 -16.42 -15.88 -6.07
C LYS A 77 -15.76 -14.80 -6.94
N HIS A 78 -16.56 -13.93 -7.58
CA HIS A 78 -16.05 -12.85 -8.40
C HIS A 78 -15.18 -11.89 -7.57
N ALA A 79 -15.65 -11.50 -6.39
CA ALA A 79 -14.87 -10.64 -5.53
C ALA A 79 -13.59 -11.31 -5.02
N CYS A 80 -13.60 -12.62 -4.72
CA CYS A 80 -12.36 -13.35 -4.40
C CYS A 80 -11.37 -13.37 -5.57
N ALA A 81 -11.86 -13.56 -6.80
CA ALA A 81 -11.01 -13.49 -7.99
C ALA A 81 -10.42 -12.08 -8.18
N GLU A 82 -11.19 -11.03 -7.93
CA GLU A 82 -10.74 -9.65 -7.99
C GLU A 82 -9.66 -9.35 -6.93
N ILE A 83 -9.83 -9.85 -5.69
CA ILE A 83 -8.80 -9.76 -4.64
C ILE A 83 -7.52 -10.48 -5.08
N LEU A 84 -7.63 -11.70 -5.66
CA LEU A 84 -6.48 -12.45 -6.15
C LEU A 84 -5.75 -11.70 -7.27
N MET A 85 -6.47 -11.12 -8.22
CA MET A 85 -5.87 -10.27 -9.27
C MET A 85 -5.15 -9.06 -8.67
N GLY A 86 -5.74 -8.40 -7.67
CA GLY A 86 -5.10 -7.31 -6.94
C GLY A 86 -3.83 -7.74 -6.22
N LEU A 87 -3.82 -8.95 -5.63
CA LEU A 87 -2.64 -9.52 -5.00
C LEU A 87 -1.51 -9.74 -6.01
N GLU A 88 -1.80 -10.35 -7.15
CA GLU A 88 -0.77 -10.66 -8.15
C GLU A 88 -0.22 -9.39 -8.83
N ARG A 89 -1.06 -8.37 -9.09
CA ARG A 89 -0.60 -7.05 -9.54
C ARG A 89 0.29 -6.38 -8.48
N SER A 90 -0.13 -6.41 -7.21
CA SER A 90 0.66 -5.86 -6.10
C SER A 90 2.02 -6.52 -5.97
N ARG A 91 2.09 -7.86 -6.08
CA ARG A 91 3.35 -8.62 -6.08
C ARG A 91 4.25 -8.25 -7.26
N SER A 92 3.68 -8.13 -8.46
CA SER A 92 4.42 -7.77 -9.67
C SER A 92 5.06 -6.38 -9.53
N HIS A 93 4.30 -5.38 -9.08
CA HIS A 93 4.83 -4.03 -8.82
C HIS A 93 5.85 -4.01 -7.69
N LEU A 94 5.62 -4.77 -6.62
CA LEU A 94 6.55 -4.87 -5.49
C LEU A 94 7.90 -5.43 -5.91
N TYR A 95 7.92 -6.55 -6.64
CA TYR A 95 9.17 -7.17 -7.11
C TYR A 95 9.88 -6.28 -8.11
N HIS A 96 9.16 -5.64 -9.03
CA HIS A 96 9.74 -4.66 -9.94
C HIS A 96 10.39 -3.49 -9.17
N ALA A 97 9.70 -2.90 -8.22
CA ALA A 97 10.24 -1.82 -7.39
C ALA A 97 11.47 -2.27 -6.57
N ALA A 98 11.47 -3.51 -6.08
CA ALA A 98 12.60 -4.06 -5.33
C ALA A 98 13.85 -4.21 -6.20
N THR A 99 13.71 -4.58 -7.47
CA THR A 99 14.85 -4.71 -8.41
C THR A 99 15.45 -3.35 -8.81
N LEU A 100 14.65 -2.28 -8.74
CA LEU A 100 15.07 -0.92 -9.09
C LEU A 100 15.49 -0.08 -7.87
N LEU A 101 15.46 -0.64 -6.66
CA LEU A 101 15.78 0.13 -5.46
C LEU A 101 17.20 0.74 -5.55
N GLY A 102 17.28 2.07 -5.49
CA GLY A 102 18.53 2.82 -5.67
C GLY A 102 18.77 3.34 -7.10
N ALA A 103 17.92 3.01 -8.08
CA ALA A 103 18.05 3.45 -9.47
C ALA A 103 17.47 4.86 -9.74
N GLY A 104 17.40 5.74 -8.73
CA GLY A 104 16.98 7.14 -8.92
C GLY A 104 15.51 7.28 -9.32
N GLU A 105 15.22 7.98 -10.43
CA GLU A 105 13.84 8.26 -10.88
C GLU A 105 13.07 6.99 -11.25
N GLU A 106 13.74 5.98 -11.80
CA GLU A 106 13.10 4.70 -12.14
C GLU A 106 12.61 3.98 -10.87
N ALA A 107 13.42 4.02 -9.80
CA ALA A 107 13.01 3.49 -8.50
C ALA A 107 11.83 4.28 -7.91
N GLU A 108 11.85 5.61 -8.00
CA GLU A 108 10.75 6.44 -7.50
C GLU A 108 9.45 6.11 -8.24
N LEU A 109 9.49 5.98 -9.57
CA LEU A 109 8.34 5.62 -10.38
C LEU A 109 7.76 4.26 -9.96
N ALA A 110 8.60 3.22 -9.92
CA ALA A 110 8.19 1.86 -9.57
C ALA A 110 7.64 1.76 -8.15
N LEU A 111 8.27 2.42 -7.16
CA LEU A 111 7.82 2.45 -5.77
C LEU A 111 6.45 3.10 -5.63
N ARG A 112 6.20 4.20 -6.35
CA ARG A 112 4.90 4.87 -6.30
C ARG A 112 3.80 4.05 -6.96
N MET A 113 4.08 3.36 -8.07
CA MET A 113 3.16 2.41 -8.68
C MET A 113 2.82 1.28 -7.71
N ALA A 114 3.82 0.69 -7.07
CA ALA A 114 3.62 -0.36 -6.07
C ALA A 114 2.77 0.12 -4.88
N ARG A 115 2.97 1.36 -4.41
CA ARG A 115 2.19 1.96 -3.31
C ARG A 115 0.72 2.16 -3.67
N VAL A 116 0.44 2.69 -4.86
CA VAL A 116 -0.94 2.90 -5.34
C VAL A 116 -1.66 1.57 -5.45
N GLU A 117 -1.09 0.63 -6.21
CA GLU A 117 -1.73 -0.67 -6.46
C GLU A 117 -1.96 -1.45 -5.16
N SER A 118 -0.91 -1.64 -4.36
CA SER A 118 -1.02 -2.44 -3.14
C SER A 118 -1.91 -1.81 -2.07
N GLY A 119 -1.92 -0.48 -1.97
CA GLY A 119 -2.77 0.24 -1.02
C GLY A 119 -4.25 0.09 -1.34
N GLU A 120 -4.64 0.24 -2.60
CA GLU A 120 -6.03 0.11 -3.04
C GLU A 120 -6.51 -1.35 -3.00
N ALA A 121 -5.68 -2.27 -3.49
CA ALA A 121 -6.01 -3.70 -3.44
C ALA A 121 -6.18 -4.19 -2.01
N PHE A 122 -5.35 -3.72 -1.06
CA PHE A 122 -5.49 -4.10 0.34
C PHE A 122 -6.73 -3.50 1.00
N ALA A 123 -7.07 -2.25 0.69
CA ALA A 123 -8.31 -1.66 1.18
C ALA A 123 -9.54 -2.41 0.68
N PHE A 124 -9.55 -2.78 -0.61
CA PHE A 124 -10.61 -3.60 -1.19
C PHE A 124 -10.71 -4.98 -0.52
N ALA A 125 -9.58 -5.69 -0.35
CA ALA A 125 -9.56 -7.00 0.31
C ALA A 125 -10.07 -6.92 1.76
N GLY A 126 -9.63 -5.92 2.52
CA GLY A 126 -10.06 -5.70 3.91
C GLY A 126 -11.55 -5.38 4.02
N ASP A 127 -12.09 -4.54 3.13
CA ASP A 127 -13.52 -4.23 3.06
C ASP A 127 -14.33 -5.50 2.74
N ARG A 128 -13.91 -6.29 1.75
CA ARG A 128 -14.56 -7.56 1.42
C ARG A 128 -14.45 -8.58 2.56
N ALA A 129 -13.35 -8.61 3.30
CA ALA A 129 -13.21 -9.48 4.46
C ALA A 129 -14.29 -9.18 5.51
N VAL A 130 -14.49 -7.93 5.89
CA VAL A 130 -15.55 -7.55 6.83
C VAL A 130 -16.93 -7.84 6.24
N GLN A 131 -17.18 -7.43 4.99
CA GLN A 131 -18.48 -7.60 4.34
C GLN A 131 -18.91 -9.06 4.27
N PHE A 132 -18.01 -9.99 3.92
CA PHE A 132 -18.36 -11.40 3.73
C PHE A 132 -18.56 -12.15 5.04
N HIS A 133 -17.95 -11.68 6.13
CA HIS A 133 -18.22 -12.19 7.48
C HIS A 133 -19.53 -11.61 8.08
N GLY A 134 -20.12 -10.58 7.45
CA GLY A 134 -21.33 -9.94 7.91
C GLY A 134 -21.17 -9.30 9.30
N GLY A 135 -22.20 -9.32 10.13
CA GLY A 135 -22.15 -8.73 11.46
C GLY A 135 -21.04 -9.29 12.38
N PHE A 136 -20.56 -10.49 12.13
CA PHE A 136 -19.40 -11.07 12.84
C PHE A 136 -18.10 -10.38 12.44
N GLY A 137 -17.96 -9.94 11.18
CA GLY A 137 -16.72 -9.43 10.60
C GLY A 137 -16.15 -8.17 11.23
N PHE A 138 -16.96 -7.38 11.95
CA PHE A 138 -16.48 -6.19 12.65
C PHE A 138 -16.34 -6.37 14.17
N THR A 139 -16.62 -7.56 14.68
CA THR A 139 -16.45 -7.87 16.12
C THR A 139 -15.00 -8.15 16.47
N TRP A 140 -14.65 -8.07 17.75
CA TRP A 140 -13.33 -8.43 18.24
C TRP A 140 -13.01 -9.93 18.16
N ASP A 141 -14.03 -10.75 18.00
CA ASP A 141 -13.91 -12.20 17.87
C ASP A 141 -13.54 -12.64 16.43
N CYS A 142 -13.44 -11.67 15.50
CA CYS A 142 -13.14 -11.93 14.09
C CYS A 142 -11.94 -11.09 13.63
N ASP A 143 -10.95 -11.75 13.04
CA ASP A 143 -9.74 -11.07 12.54
C ASP A 143 -9.98 -10.26 11.26
N ALA A 144 -11.10 -10.43 10.56
CA ALA A 144 -11.41 -9.72 9.32
C ALA A 144 -11.29 -8.19 9.46
N GLN A 145 -11.77 -7.62 10.58
CA GLN A 145 -11.69 -6.19 10.84
C GLN A 145 -10.25 -5.68 11.03
N LEU A 146 -9.32 -6.53 11.44
CA LEU A 146 -7.91 -6.16 11.61
C LEU A 146 -7.25 -5.87 10.25
N TYR A 147 -7.57 -6.66 9.23
CA TYR A 147 -7.09 -6.43 7.86
C TYR A 147 -7.59 -5.10 7.31
N LEU A 148 -8.87 -4.78 7.46
CA LEU A 148 -9.43 -3.50 7.02
C LEU A 148 -8.76 -2.32 7.74
N ARG A 149 -8.67 -2.37 9.07
CA ARG A 149 -8.04 -1.32 9.87
C ARG A 149 -6.59 -1.11 9.49
N ARG A 150 -5.86 -2.19 9.19
CA ARG A 150 -4.48 -2.12 8.76
C ARG A 150 -4.35 -1.54 7.35
N ALA A 151 -5.22 -1.92 6.43
CA ALA A 151 -5.27 -1.39 5.08
C ALA A 151 -5.53 0.13 5.09
N LEU A 152 -6.52 0.59 5.85
CA LEU A 152 -6.86 2.00 5.98
C LEU A 152 -5.70 2.83 6.56
N TRP A 153 -4.96 2.30 7.53
CA TRP A 153 -3.76 2.97 8.05
C TRP A 153 -2.64 3.04 7.00
N LEU A 154 -2.37 1.93 6.32
CA LEU A 154 -1.31 1.86 5.31
C LEU A 154 -1.57 2.78 4.12
N GLN A 155 -2.82 3.08 3.76
CA GLN A 155 -3.14 4.00 2.66
C GLN A 155 -2.55 5.39 2.83
N TYR A 156 -2.35 5.86 4.07
CA TYR A 156 -1.86 7.21 4.36
C TYR A 156 -0.38 7.26 4.71
N VAL A 157 0.25 6.13 4.99
CA VAL A 157 1.67 6.08 5.36
C VAL A 157 2.56 6.36 4.15
N TYR A 158 3.43 7.34 4.27
CA TYR A 158 4.33 7.84 3.23
C TYR A 158 3.64 8.45 2.00
N GLY A 159 2.44 8.92 2.15
CA GLY A 159 1.59 9.52 1.13
C GLY A 159 0.38 8.66 0.77
N ASP A 160 -0.72 9.31 0.44
CA ASP A 160 -1.93 8.65 -0.03
C ASP A 160 -1.93 8.41 -1.54
N GLY A 161 -2.96 7.72 -2.04
CA GLY A 161 -3.09 7.41 -3.47
C GLY A 161 -3.13 8.66 -4.35
N ALA A 162 -3.73 9.76 -3.91
CA ALA A 162 -3.80 11.01 -4.65
C ALA A 162 -2.40 11.65 -4.77
N HIS A 163 -1.65 11.72 -3.66
CA HIS A 163 -0.27 12.20 -3.63
C HIS A 163 0.62 11.38 -4.57
N HIS A 164 0.55 10.05 -4.49
CA HIS A 164 1.38 9.20 -5.36
C HIS A 164 1.01 9.34 -6.84
N ARG A 165 -0.29 9.43 -7.20
CA ARG A 165 -0.72 9.64 -8.58
C ARG A 165 -0.32 11.00 -9.13
N ALA A 166 -0.42 12.07 -8.35
CA ALA A 166 0.04 13.39 -8.77
C ALA A 166 1.53 13.34 -9.12
N ARG A 167 2.35 12.74 -8.26
CA ARG A 167 3.79 12.63 -8.51
C ARG A 167 4.12 11.68 -9.68
N LEU A 168 3.36 10.61 -9.87
CA LEU A 168 3.48 9.75 -11.06
C LEU A 168 3.19 10.54 -12.34
N GLY A 169 2.17 11.41 -12.33
CA GLY A 169 1.85 12.29 -13.45
C GLY A 169 3.02 13.23 -13.78
N GLU A 170 3.65 13.82 -12.78
CA GLU A 170 4.84 14.67 -12.97
C GLU A 170 6.03 13.88 -13.57
N LEU A 171 6.32 12.69 -13.05
CA LEU A 171 7.42 11.85 -13.52
C LEU A 171 7.19 11.34 -14.94
N LEU A 172 5.96 10.97 -15.29
CA LEU A 172 5.64 10.37 -16.59
C LEU A 172 5.44 11.42 -17.68
N PHE A 173 4.86 12.57 -17.36
CA PHE A 173 4.39 13.54 -18.33
C PHE A 173 5.04 14.92 -18.20
N GLY A 174 5.71 15.23 -17.08
CA GLY A 174 6.34 16.51 -16.84
C GLY A 174 7.43 16.84 -17.85
N GLN A 175 8.22 15.86 -18.24
CA GLN A 175 9.24 16.02 -19.28
C GLN A 175 8.61 16.22 -20.67
N ALA A 176 7.51 15.55 -20.99
CA ALA A 176 6.78 15.73 -22.25
C ALA A 176 6.15 17.13 -22.36
N ALA A 177 5.60 17.64 -21.26
CA ALA A 177 5.06 19.00 -21.20
C ALA A 177 6.15 20.06 -21.36
N ALA A 178 7.32 19.88 -20.74
CA ALA A 178 8.47 20.77 -20.89
C ALA A 178 9.05 20.75 -22.31
N ALA A 179 9.15 19.56 -22.94
CA ALA A 179 9.59 19.41 -24.32
C ALA A 179 8.61 20.06 -25.34
N ALA A 180 7.31 19.92 -25.11
CA ALA A 180 6.28 20.54 -25.94
C ALA A 180 6.29 22.08 -25.84
N GLN A 181 6.54 22.64 -24.62
CA GLN A 181 6.70 24.06 -24.44
C GLN A 181 7.98 24.61 -25.08
N GLY A 182 9.10 23.88 -25.00
CA GLY A 182 10.34 24.25 -25.66
C GLY A 182 10.25 24.25 -27.19
N ALA A 183 9.49 23.30 -27.78
CA ALA A 183 9.26 23.24 -29.21
C ALA A 183 8.29 24.32 -29.73
N ALA A 184 7.43 24.86 -28.88
CA ALA A 184 6.51 25.97 -29.26
C ALA A 184 7.17 27.35 -29.20
N LEU A 185 8.37 27.46 -28.61
CA LEU A 185 9.15 28.70 -28.48
C LEU A 185 10.36 28.77 -29.43
N ALA A 186 10.60 27.72 -30.22
CA ALA A 186 11.62 27.64 -31.24
C ALA A 186 11.03 27.76 -32.66
#